data_a72c61176008956f80a92ce29c344d90
#
_entry.id   a72c61176008956f80a92ce29c344d90
#
_cell.length_a   1.000
_cell.length_b   1.000
_cell.length_c   1.000
_cell.angle_alpha   90.00
_cell.angle_beta   90.00
_cell.angle_gamma   90.00
#
_symmetry.space_group_name_H-M   'P 1'
#
loop_
_entity.id
_entity.type
_entity.pdbx_description
1 polymer ?
#
loop_
_entity_poly.entity_id
_entity_poly.type
_entity_poly.pdbx_seq_one_letter_code
_entity_poly.pdbx_strand_id
1 'polypeptide(L)'
;MSARAGIVVTGTEVLSGRVADRNGPFLSDRLRELGVDHAFTLVVGDRPEDMERALQFLASSGVDVIVTSGGLGPTADELTAEVVGRFQGREMVLDDALEGRIGEILDRYMRRWPGLDPEAVRASNRKQAIVPAGATILEPVGTAPGLVVPPGPSSNGGPTVVVLPGPPRELQEMWPAAVEAETLRAAIASATRYEQRTLRL
;
A
#
# COMPACT_ATOMS: atom_id res chain seq x y z
N MET A 1 -12.99 -10.33 19.48
CA MET A 1 -11.51 -10.27 19.32
C MET A 1 -11.22 -8.95 18.64
N SER A 2 -10.11 -8.29 18.96
CA SER A 2 -9.72 -7.04 18.28
C SER A 2 -9.31 -7.33 16.84
N ALA A 3 -9.51 -6.36 15.93
CA ALA A 3 -9.01 -6.44 14.56
C ALA A 3 -7.49 -6.63 14.57
N ARG A 4 -6.98 -7.48 13.67
CA ARG A 4 -5.56 -7.82 13.55
C ARG A 4 -4.98 -7.36 12.23
N ALA A 5 -3.73 -6.91 12.23
CA ALA A 5 -3.06 -6.46 11.03
C ALA A 5 -1.68 -7.07 10.84
N GLY A 6 -1.28 -7.21 9.56
CA GLY A 6 0.08 -7.50 9.16
C GLY A 6 0.64 -6.39 8.27
N ILE A 7 1.95 -6.18 8.32
CA ILE A 7 2.67 -5.21 7.49
C ILE A 7 3.63 -5.97 6.57
N VAL A 8 3.68 -5.59 5.29
CA VAL A 8 4.68 -6.06 4.33
C VAL A 8 5.46 -4.86 3.80
N VAL A 9 6.75 -4.81 4.08
CA VAL A 9 7.66 -3.80 3.53
C VAL A 9 8.41 -4.43 2.37
N THR A 10 8.31 -3.84 1.17
CA THR A 10 9.04 -4.31 -0.02
C THR A 10 10.23 -3.40 -0.30
N GLY A 11 11.29 -3.99 -0.75
CA GLY A 11 12.52 -3.30 -1.16
C GLY A 11 13.76 -4.12 -0.84
N THR A 12 14.50 -4.48 -1.88
CA THR A 12 15.75 -5.25 -1.73
C THR A 12 16.78 -4.52 -0.90
N GLU A 13 16.82 -3.18 -0.94
CA GLU A 13 17.68 -2.33 -0.13
C GLU A 13 17.30 -2.35 1.36
N VAL A 14 15.98 -2.45 1.66
CA VAL A 14 15.48 -2.59 3.03
C VAL A 14 15.76 -3.99 3.54
N LEU A 15 15.45 -5.01 2.76
CA LEU A 15 15.70 -6.42 3.09
C LEU A 15 17.20 -6.68 3.37
N SER A 16 18.08 -6.07 2.58
CA SER A 16 19.54 -6.21 2.78
C SER A 16 20.12 -5.34 3.90
N GLY A 17 19.30 -4.50 4.54
CA GLY A 17 19.75 -3.60 5.60
C GLY A 17 20.55 -2.38 5.12
N ARG A 18 20.62 -2.12 3.80
CA ARG A 18 21.27 -0.92 3.25
C ARG A 18 20.49 0.35 3.58
N VAL A 19 19.18 0.24 3.63
CA VAL A 19 18.25 1.29 4.03
C VAL A 19 17.47 0.81 5.24
N ALA A 20 17.42 1.63 6.30
CA ALA A 20 16.62 1.31 7.47
C ALA A 20 15.12 1.44 7.15
N ASP A 21 14.34 0.44 7.54
CA ASP A 21 12.87 0.51 7.46
C ASP A 21 12.36 1.62 8.38
N ARG A 22 11.67 2.59 7.80
CA ARG A 22 10.98 3.67 8.51
C ARG A 22 9.46 3.53 8.44
N ASN A 23 8.97 2.73 7.52
CA ASN A 23 7.55 2.58 7.26
C ASN A 23 6.90 1.55 8.20
N GLY A 24 7.53 0.41 8.41
CA GLY A 24 7.04 -0.62 9.34
C GLY A 24 6.79 -0.09 10.75
N PRO A 25 7.77 0.56 11.42
CA PRO A 25 7.57 1.16 12.72
C PRO A 25 6.47 2.23 12.75
N PHE A 26 6.43 3.12 11.74
CA PHE A 26 5.37 4.13 11.63
C PHE A 26 3.99 3.49 11.53
N LEU A 27 3.81 2.54 10.63
CA LEU A 27 2.52 1.84 10.42
C LEU A 27 2.11 1.06 11.67
N SER A 28 3.06 0.41 12.34
CA SER A 28 2.81 -0.29 13.61
C SER A 28 2.24 0.66 14.68
N ASP A 29 2.83 1.87 14.81
CA ASP A 29 2.33 2.87 15.73
C ASP A 29 0.93 3.37 15.37
N ARG A 30 0.69 3.63 14.09
CA ARG A 30 -0.62 4.09 13.59
C ARG A 30 -1.71 3.02 13.75
N LEU A 31 -1.43 1.75 13.48
CA LEU A 31 -2.37 0.64 13.71
C LEU A 31 -2.72 0.51 15.19
N ARG A 32 -1.73 0.63 16.06
CA ARG A 32 -1.95 0.59 17.52
C ARG A 32 -2.84 1.75 17.99
N GLU A 33 -2.65 2.96 17.46
CA GLU A 33 -3.52 4.12 17.76
C GLU A 33 -4.98 3.89 17.35
N LEU A 34 -5.18 3.14 16.26
CA LEU A 34 -6.52 2.71 15.83
C LEU A 34 -7.09 1.55 16.66
N GLY A 35 -6.32 1.01 17.60
CA GLY A 35 -6.73 -0.15 18.41
C GLY A 35 -6.67 -1.48 17.67
N VAL A 36 -5.91 -1.54 16.58
CA VAL A 36 -5.67 -2.74 15.78
C VAL A 36 -4.46 -3.49 16.33
N ASP A 37 -4.60 -4.80 16.55
CA ASP A 37 -3.49 -5.66 16.99
C ASP A 37 -2.51 -5.89 15.83
N HIS A 38 -1.32 -5.31 15.91
CA HIS A 38 -0.27 -5.51 14.95
C HIS A 38 0.43 -6.85 15.23
N ALA A 39 0.14 -7.86 14.41
CA ALA A 39 0.60 -9.23 14.62
C ALA A 39 1.96 -9.54 13.95
N PHE A 40 2.21 -8.99 12.76
CA PHE A 40 3.40 -9.32 11.96
C PHE A 40 3.91 -8.14 11.16
N THR A 41 5.24 -8.01 11.06
CA THR A 41 5.94 -7.25 10.01
C THR A 41 6.84 -8.18 9.23
N LEU A 42 6.66 -8.22 7.91
CA LEU A 42 7.49 -8.97 6.98
C LEU A 42 8.25 -7.99 6.10
N VAL A 43 9.54 -8.24 5.87
CA VAL A 43 10.34 -7.50 4.89
C VAL A 43 10.69 -8.47 3.77
N VAL A 44 10.35 -8.10 2.54
CA VAL A 44 10.60 -8.91 1.34
C VAL A 44 11.34 -8.10 0.29
N GLY A 45 12.06 -8.79 -0.61
CA GLY A 45 12.64 -8.15 -1.80
C GLY A 45 11.58 -7.87 -2.87
N ASP A 46 12.01 -7.33 -4.01
CA ASP A 46 11.12 -6.87 -5.09
C ASP A 46 10.61 -8.01 -6.00
N ARG A 47 10.72 -9.26 -5.56
CA ARG A 47 10.21 -10.42 -6.30
C ARG A 47 8.72 -10.60 -6.06
N PRO A 48 7.90 -10.64 -7.11
CA PRO A 48 6.45 -10.83 -6.99
C PRO A 48 6.05 -12.06 -6.19
N GLU A 49 6.79 -13.17 -6.34
CA GLU A 49 6.52 -14.43 -5.67
C GLU A 49 6.74 -14.35 -4.15
N ASP A 50 7.73 -13.59 -3.70
CA ASP A 50 8.01 -13.41 -2.28
C ASP A 50 6.93 -12.52 -1.64
N MET A 51 6.48 -11.49 -2.35
CA MET A 51 5.35 -10.66 -1.96
C MET A 51 4.06 -11.49 -1.86
N GLU A 52 3.77 -12.31 -2.86
CA GLU A 52 2.57 -13.16 -2.87
C GLU A 52 2.56 -14.14 -1.70
N ARG A 53 3.71 -14.78 -1.41
CA ARG A 53 3.86 -15.66 -0.23
C ARG A 53 3.64 -14.92 1.08
N ALA A 54 4.14 -13.68 1.20
CA ALA A 54 3.92 -12.85 2.38
C ALA A 54 2.44 -12.53 2.59
N LEU A 55 1.71 -12.16 1.53
CA LEU A 55 0.27 -11.92 1.59
C LEU A 55 -0.50 -13.18 1.98
N GLN A 56 -0.18 -14.33 1.39
CA GLN A 56 -0.80 -15.63 1.70
C GLN A 56 -0.55 -16.04 3.16
N PHE A 57 0.69 -15.87 3.65
CA PHE A 57 1.03 -16.15 5.05
C PHE A 57 0.18 -15.30 5.99
N LEU A 58 0.09 -14.00 5.76
CA LEU A 58 -0.68 -13.09 6.60
C LEU A 58 -2.17 -13.44 6.58
N ALA A 59 -2.73 -13.70 5.40
CA ALA A 59 -4.13 -14.11 5.29
C ALA A 59 -4.41 -15.42 6.04
N SER A 60 -3.54 -16.42 5.91
CA SER A 60 -3.67 -17.71 6.63
C SER A 60 -3.48 -17.57 8.14
N SER A 61 -2.80 -16.52 8.58
CA SER A 61 -2.61 -16.18 10.00
C SER A 61 -3.81 -15.45 10.61
N GLY A 62 -4.88 -15.22 9.82
CA GLY A 62 -6.13 -14.63 10.30
C GLY A 62 -6.02 -13.15 10.63
N VAL A 63 -5.29 -12.37 9.83
CA VAL A 63 -5.31 -10.91 9.92
C VAL A 63 -6.51 -10.36 9.14
N ASP A 64 -7.09 -9.27 9.64
CA ASP A 64 -8.22 -8.57 9.01
C ASP A 64 -7.73 -7.51 8.01
N VAL A 65 -6.51 -7.02 8.22
CA VAL A 65 -5.90 -5.98 7.40
C VAL A 65 -4.44 -6.33 7.08
N ILE A 66 -4.03 -6.12 5.83
CA ILE A 66 -2.62 -6.13 5.43
C ILE A 66 -2.29 -4.72 4.93
N VAL A 67 -1.19 -4.15 5.41
CA VAL A 67 -0.65 -2.89 4.88
C VAL A 67 0.66 -3.19 4.18
N THR A 68 0.76 -2.82 2.89
CA THR A 68 2.00 -2.95 2.13
C THR A 68 2.65 -1.59 1.94
N SER A 69 3.97 -1.55 1.89
CA SER A 69 4.76 -0.35 1.66
C SER A 69 5.85 -0.61 0.64
N GLY A 70 5.83 0.13 -0.46
CA GLY A 70 6.78 0.01 -1.56
C GLY A 70 6.21 -0.72 -2.79
N GLY A 71 6.98 -0.75 -3.87
CA GLY A 71 6.64 -1.45 -5.11
C GLY A 71 5.52 -0.80 -5.94
N LEU A 72 5.33 0.52 -5.84
CA LEU A 72 4.33 1.31 -6.59
C LEU A 72 4.94 2.30 -7.59
N GLY A 73 6.26 2.28 -7.75
CA GLY A 73 6.94 3.16 -8.70
C GLY A 73 6.64 2.83 -10.16
N PRO A 74 7.21 3.64 -11.05
CA PRO A 74 6.94 3.55 -12.48
C PRO A 74 7.72 2.44 -13.20
N THR A 75 8.73 1.84 -12.56
CA THR A 75 9.60 0.85 -13.20
C THR A 75 8.93 -0.51 -13.38
N ALA A 76 9.46 -1.35 -14.25
CA ALA A 76 8.81 -2.61 -14.64
C ALA A 76 8.76 -3.65 -13.50
N ASP A 77 9.66 -3.55 -12.54
CA ASP A 77 9.79 -4.40 -11.36
C ASP A 77 8.89 -3.99 -10.18
N GLU A 78 8.27 -2.83 -10.26
CA GLU A 78 7.33 -2.31 -9.26
C GLU A 78 5.92 -2.88 -9.49
N LEU A 79 5.62 -4.04 -8.90
CA LEU A 79 4.43 -4.85 -9.22
C LEU A 79 3.47 -5.04 -8.04
N THR A 80 3.61 -4.27 -6.95
CA THR A 80 2.80 -4.46 -5.74
C THR A 80 1.29 -4.38 -6.01
N ALA A 81 0.82 -3.42 -6.80
CA ALA A 81 -0.61 -3.28 -7.12
C ALA A 81 -1.14 -4.51 -7.89
N GLU A 82 -0.36 -5.03 -8.85
CA GLU A 82 -0.71 -6.21 -9.63
C GLU A 82 -0.75 -7.48 -8.77
N VAL A 83 0.27 -7.68 -7.93
CA VAL A 83 0.35 -8.82 -7.00
C VAL A 83 -0.85 -8.80 -6.04
N VAL A 84 -1.20 -7.63 -5.49
CA VAL A 84 -2.36 -7.47 -4.62
C VAL A 84 -3.67 -7.70 -5.38
N GLY A 85 -3.78 -7.20 -6.61
CA GLY A 85 -4.94 -7.48 -7.48
C GLY A 85 -5.14 -8.98 -7.69
N ARG A 86 -4.08 -9.70 -8.06
CA ARG A 86 -4.09 -11.16 -8.25
C ARG A 86 -4.41 -11.90 -6.95
N PHE A 87 -3.79 -11.50 -5.83
CA PHE A 87 -4.05 -12.07 -4.51
C PHE A 87 -5.53 -11.92 -4.11
N GLN A 88 -6.16 -10.79 -4.41
CA GLN A 88 -7.57 -10.54 -4.15
C GLN A 88 -8.50 -11.06 -5.25
N GLY A 89 -7.98 -11.73 -6.29
CA GLY A 89 -8.79 -12.23 -7.41
C GLY A 89 -9.54 -11.11 -8.14
N ARG A 90 -8.92 -9.93 -8.27
CA ARG A 90 -9.50 -8.75 -8.92
C ARG A 90 -8.81 -8.49 -10.25
N GLU A 91 -9.62 -8.14 -11.25
CA GLU A 91 -9.12 -7.68 -12.54
C GLU A 91 -8.37 -6.35 -12.37
N MET A 92 -7.28 -6.20 -13.14
CA MET A 92 -6.55 -4.94 -13.23
C MET A 92 -7.20 -4.07 -14.29
N VAL A 93 -7.64 -2.88 -13.92
CA VAL A 93 -8.35 -1.95 -14.78
C VAL A 93 -7.63 -0.60 -14.85
N LEU A 94 -7.67 0.02 -16.02
CA LEU A 94 -7.16 1.39 -16.18
C LEU A 94 -8.20 2.36 -15.59
N ASP A 95 -7.74 3.24 -14.71
CA ASP A 95 -8.52 4.39 -14.23
C ASP A 95 -8.07 5.66 -14.98
N ASP A 96 -8.88 6.09 -15.95
CA ASP A 96 -8.58 7.23 -16.79
C ASP A 96 -8.47 8.55 -16.01
N ALA A 97 -9.24 8.68 -14.93
CA ALA A 97 -9.20 9.86 -14.08
C ALA A 97 -7.88 9.91 -13.28
N LEU A 98 -7.43 8.76 -12.78
CA LEU A 98 -6.12 8.64 -12.14
C LEU A 98 -4.98 8.88 -13.13
N GLU A 99 -5.07 8.32 -14.36
CA GLU A 99 -4.08 8.57 -15.41
C GLU A 99 -3.94 10.07 -15.68
N GLY A 100 -5.06 10.80 -15.76
CA GLY A 100 -5.07 12.25 -15.93
C GLY A 100 -4.39 12.98 -14.75
N ARG A 101 -4.72 12.64 -13.51
CA ARG A 101 -4.10 13.25 -12.32
C ARG A 101 -2.59 13.02 -12.24
N ILE A 102 -2.13 11.79 -12.47
CA ILE A 102 -0.69 11.49 -12.51
C ILE A 102 -0.02 12.25 -13.66
N GLY A 103 -0.67 12.33 -14.83
CA GLY A 103 -0.21 13.10 -15.97
C GLY A 103 0.08 14.57 -15.63
N GLU A 104 -0.84 15.22 -14.90
CA GLU A 104 -0.65 16.61 -14.45
C GLU A 104 0.56 16.78 -13.50
N ILE A 105 0.82 15.77 -12.67
CA ILE A 105 1.99 15.75 -11.79
C ILE A 105 3.26 15.60 -12.62
N LEU A 106 3.28 14.65 -13.55
CA LEU A 106 4.41 14.37 -14.42
C LEU A 106 4.75 15.54 -15.36
N ASP A 107 3.74 16.25 -15.86
CA ASP A 107 3.93 17.47 -16.67
C ASP A 107 4.68 18.57 -15.90
N ARG A 108 4.45 18.68 -14.60
CA ARG A 108 5.20 19.60 -13.72
C ARG A 108 6.66 19.18 -13.58
N TYR A 109 6.92 17.87 -13.48
CA TYR A 109 8.29 17.34 -13.45
C TYR A 109 9.01 17.51 -14.78
N MET A 110 8.36 17.20 -15.91
CA MET A 110 8.95 17.37 -17.25
C MET A 110 9.35 18.83 -17.54
N ARG A 111 8.54 19.80 -17.11
CA ARG A 111 8.91 21.23 -17.21
C ARG A 111 10.18 21.58 -16.43
N ARG A 112 10.44 20.87 -15.32
CA ARG A 112 11.61 21.09 -14.48
C ARG A 112 12.85 20.32 -14.96
N TRP A 113 12.65 19.20 -15.66
CA TRP A 113 13.69 18.33 -16.20
C TRP A 113 13.41 17.97 -17.66
N PRO A 114 13.78 18.87 -18.61
CA PRO A 114 13.43 18.73 -20.04
C PRO A 114 14.15 17.56 -20.74
N GLY A 115 15.04 16.83 -20.09
CA GLY A 115 15.73 15.65 -20.64
C GLY A 115 15.01 14.30 -20.45
N LEU A 116 13.81 14.29 -19.88
CA LEU A 116 13.03 13.06 -19.73
C LEU A 116 12.39 12.66 -21.08
N ASP A 117 12.42 11.35 -21.37
CA ASP A 117 11.73 10.80 -22.53
C ASP A 117 10.20 10.85 -22.36
N PRO A 118 9.47 11.60 -23.18
CA PRO A 118 8.02 11.74 -23.04
C PRO A 118 7.24 10.42 -23.24
N GLU A 119 7.78 9.47 -24.02
CA GLU A 119 7.12 8.18 -24.23
C GLU A 119 7.28 7.28 -23.00
N ALA A 120 8.47 7.23 -22.43
CA ALA A 120 8.72 6.51 -21.18
C ALA A 120 7.88 7.09 -20.03
N VAL A 121 7.73 8.41 -19.95
CA VAL A 121 6.89 9.08 -18.94
C VAL A 121 5.42 8.71 -19.12
N ARG A 122 4.89 8.69 -20.36
CA ARG A 122 3.50 8.27 -20.62
C ARG A 122 3.26 6.81 -20.29
N ALA A 123 4.19 5.91 -20.65
CA ALA A 123 4.10 4.50 -20.33
C ALA A 123 4.08 4.26 -18.81
N SER A 124 4.94 4.96 -18.08
CA SER A 124 4.98 4.99 -16.62
C SER A 124 3.66 5.44 -16.00
N ASN A 125 3.10 6.55 -16.49
CA ASN A 125 1.82 7.10 -16.05
C ASN A 125 0.71 6.04 -16.20
N ARG A 126 0.58 5.50 -17.41
CA ARG A 126 -0.44 4.49 -17.69
C ARG A 126 -0.30 3.26 -16.78
N LYS A 127 0.94 2.79 -16.54
CA LYS A 127 1.19 1.67 -15.62
C LYS A 127 0.67 1.96 -14.21
N GLN A 128 0.98 3.14 -13.66
CA GLN A 128 0.57 3.53 -12.31
C GLN A 128 -0.94 3.78 -12.18
N ALA A 129 -1.64 3.99 -13.29
CA ALA A 129 -3.08 4.15 -13.34
C ALA A 129 -3.86 2.82 -13.52
N ILE A 130 -3.16 1.69 -13.69
CA ILE A 130 -3.77 0.37 -13.73
C ILE A 130 -3.88 -0.15 -12.29
N VAL A 131 -5.12 -0.30 -11.79
CA VAL A 131 -5.41 -0.63 -10.40
C VAL A 131 -6.38 -1.81 -10.29
N PRO A 132 -6.41 -2.53 -9.15
CA PRO A 132 -7.40 -3.58 -8.93
C PRO A 132 -8.84 -3.03 -8.95
N ALA A 133 -9.72 -3.67 -9.70
CA ALA A 133 -11.12 -3.27 -9.81
C ALA A 133 -11.80 -3.17 -8.44
N GLY A 134 -12.48 -2.05 -8.18
CA GLY A 134 -13.16 -1.76 -6.91
C GLY A 134 -12.23 -1.34 -5.76
N ALA A 135 -10.97 -1.05 -6.02
CA ALA A 135 -10.09 -0.41 -5.05
C ALA A 135 -10.50 1.05 -4.82
N THR A 136 -10.39 1.51 -3.57
CA THR A 136 -10.41 2.94 -3.27
C THR A 136 -9.04 3.53 -3.57
N ILE A 137 -8.98 4.52 -4.45
CA ILE A 137 -7.75 5.21 -4.84
C ILE A 137 -7.46 6.32 -3.84
N LEU A 138 -6.26 6.34 -3.30
CA LEU A 138 -5.74 7.42 -2.48
C LEU A 138 -4.92 8.36 -3.38
N GLU A 139 -5.18 9.66 -3.26
CA GLU A 139 -4.54 10.66 -4.10
C GLU A 139 -3.00 10.58 -4.03
N PRO A 140 -2.31 10.62 -5.20
CA PRO A 140 -0.85 10.58 -5.21
C PRO A 140 -0.26 11.82 -4.52
N VAL A 141 0.71 11.60 -3.64
CA VAL A 141 1.56 12.67 -3.06
C VAL A 141 2.77 12.90 -3.97
N GLY A 142 3.38 11.83 -4.45
CA GLY A 142 4.33 11.80 -5.55
C GLY A 142 3.64 11.47 -6.87
N THR A 143 4.09 10.43 -7.58
CA THR A 143 3.43 9.92 -8.78
C THR A 143 2.65 8.63 -8.51
N ALA A 144 3.05 7.87 -7.48
CA ALA A 144 2.40 6.61 -7.14
C ALA A 144 1.11 6.86 -6.34
N PRO A 145 -0.05 6.32 -6.76
CA PRO A 145 -1.26 6.34 -5.94
C PRO A 145 -1.15 5.33 -4.80
N GLY A 146 -1.82 5.61 -3.67
CA GLY A 146 -2.12 4.56 -2.71
C GLY A 146 -3.45 3.88 -3.05
N LEU A 147 -3.67 2.68 -2.53
CA LEU A 147 -4.89 1.92 -2.78
C LEU A 147 -5.42 1.29 -1.49
N VAL A 148 -6.74 1.22 -1.35
CA VAL A 148 -7.39 0.34 -0.39
C VAL A 148 -8.20 -0.70 -1.16
N VAL A 149 -7.71 -1.93 -1.16
CA VAL A 149 -8.26 -3.04 -1.95
C VAL A 149 -9.12 -3.92 -1.05
N PRO A 150 -10.44 -4.01 -1.31
CA PRO A 150 -11.33 -4.85 -0.51
C PRO A 150 -11.05 -6.33 -0.75
N PRO A 151 -11.49 -7.22 0.17
CA PRO A 151 -11.43 -8.66 -0.03
C PRO A 151 -11.98 -9.08 -1.38
N GLY A 152 -11.43 -10.13 -1.96
CA GLY A 152 -11.87 -10.65 -3.25
C GLY A 152 -13.34 -11.09 -3.24
N PRO A 153 -14.05 -11.01 -4.36
CA PRO A 153 -15.47 -11.37 -4.44
C PRO A 153 -15.75 -12.85 -4.10
N SER A 154 -14.74 -13.69 -4.25
CA SER A 154 -14.82 -15.12 -3.94
C SER A 154 -14.23 -15.48 -2.56
N SER A 155 -13.67 -14.51 -1.84
CA SER A 155 -13.10 -14.73 -0.50
C SER A 155 -14.20 -14.57 0.55
N ASN A 156 -14.52 -15.63 1.27
CA ASN A 156 -15.38 -15.56 2.47
C ASN A 156 -14.64 -14.87 3.61
N GLY A 157 -14.44 -13.55 3.52
CA GLY A 157 -13.85 -12.76 4.60
C GLY A 157 -12.31 -12.71 4.63
N GLY A 158 -11.65 -12.60 3.48
CA GLY A 158 -10.20 -12.32 3.41
C GLY A 158 -9.84 -10.92 3.93
N PRO A 159 -8.53 -10.62 4.13
CA PRO A 159 -8.10 -9.32 4.63
C PRO A 159 -8.31 -8.20 3.61
N THR A 160 -8.63 -7.00 4.09
CA THR A 160 -8.47 -5.77 3.31
C THR A 160 -6.99 -5.46 3.14
N VAL A 161 -6.55 -5.09 1.92
CA VAL A 161 -5.15 -4.74 1.66
C VAL A 161 -5.02 -3.25 1.39
N VAL A 162 -4.24 -2.56 2.21
CA VAL A 162 -3.85 -1.15 2.00
C VAL A 162 -2.50 -1.14 1.33
N VAL A 163 -2.38 -0.51 0.17
CA VAL A 163 -1.15 -0.44 -0.63
C VAL A 163 -0.64 1.00 -0.61
N LEU A 164 0.57 1.21 -0.08
CA LEU A 164 1.16 2.53 0.08
C LEU A 164 2.55 2.61 -0.55
N PRO A 165 2.99 3.81 -0.98
CA PRO A 165 4.29 3.99 -1.61
C PRO A 165 5.47 3.74 -0.65
N GLY A 166 6.66 3.52 -1.23
CA GLY A 166 7.91 3.31 -0.48
C GLY A 166 8.46 4.55 0.22
N PRO A 167 8.50 5.74 -0.41
CA PRO A 167 9.02 6.94 0.24
C PRO A 167 8.23 7.28 1.50
N PRO A 168 8.89 7.37 2.70
CA PRO A 168 8.19 7.54 3.98
C PRO A 168 7.29 8.78 4.03
N ARG A 169 7.71 9.87 3.41
CA ARG A 169 6.91 11.10 3.36
C ARG A 169 5.58 10.88 2.65
N GLU A 170 5.61 10.23 1.48
CA GLU A 170 4.41 9.98 0.68
C GLU A 170 3.44 9.06 1.44
N LEU A 171 3.96 7.97 2.00
CA LEU A 171 3.19 7.03 2.81
C LEU A 171 2.52 7.73 4.00
N GLN A 172 3.26 8.55 4.73
CA GLN A 172 2.75 9.24 5.92
C GLN A 172 1.66 10.27 5.57
N GLU A 173 1.82 10.98 4.46
CA GLU A 173 0.82 11.95 3.97
C GLU A 173 -0.45 11.26 3.45
N MET A 174 -0.36 10.02 2.92
CA MET A 174 -1.50 9.23 2.44
C MET A 174 -2.26 8.50 3.55
N TRP A 175 -1.58 8.16 4.66
CA TRP A 175 -2.17 7.34 5.73
C TRP A 175 -3.51 7.85 6.25
N PRO A 176 -3.73 9.15 6.53
CA PRO A 176 -5.03 9.66 6.97
C PRO A 176 -6.16 9.34 6.00
N ALA A 177 -5.92 9.50 4.69
CA ALA A 177 -6.92 9.18 3.67
C ALA A 177 -7.23 7.67 3.60
N ALA A 178 -6.21 6.81 3.82
CA ALA A 178 -6.41 5.37 3.91
C ALA A 178 -7.34 5.00 5.07
N VAL A 179 -7.15 5.62 6.23
CA VAL A 179 -7.98 5.37 7.44
C VAL A 179 -9.44 5.80 7.23
N GLU A 180 -9.68 6.83 6.43
CA GLU A 180 -11.05 7.31 6.11
C GLU A 180 -11.74 6.45 5.06
N ALA A 181 -11.02 5.58 4.34
CA ALA A 181 -11.63 4.69 3.35
C ALA A 181 -12.63 3.73 4.01
N GLU A 182 -13.86 3.68 3.49
CA GLU A 182 -14.95 2.86 4.04
C GLU A 182 -14.55 1.39 4.21
N THR A 183 -13.85 0.85 3.22
CA THR A 183 -13.37 -0.54 3.22
C THR A 183 -12.43 -0.82 4.40
N LEU A 184 -11.47 0.07 4.68
CA LEU A 184 -10.56 -0.11 5.82
C LEU A 184 -11.31 0.07 7.14
N ARG A 185 -12.18 1.08 7.24
CA ARG A 185 -13.00 1.31 8.45
C ARG A 185 -13.87 0.09 8.78
N ALA A 186 -14.46 -0.53 7.78
CA ALA A 186 -15.23 -1.75 7.96
C ALA A 186 -14.34 -2.92 8.46
N ALA A 187 -13.15 -3.09 7.90
CA ALA A 187 -12.22 -4.15 8.29
C ALA A 187 -11.73 -4.00 9.74
N ILE A 188 -11.58 -2.77 10.23
CA ILE A 188 -11.12 -2.49 11.61
C ILE A 188 -12.28 -2.18 12.57
N ALA A 189 -13.52 -2.38 12.20
CA ALA A 189 -14.69 -2.04 13.04
C ALA A 189 -14.69 -2.76 14.39
N SER A 190 -14.01 -3.92 14.50
CA SER A 190 -13.83 -4.66 15.75
C SER A 190 -12.60 -4.22 16.56
N ALA A 191 -11.87 -3.19 16.12
CA ALA A 191 -10.70 -2.68 16.82
C ALA A 191 -11.04 -2.21 18.23
N THR A 192 -10.18 -2.53 19.19
CA THR A 192 -10.37 -2.16 20.59
C THR A 192 -9.75 -0.78 20.83
N ARG A 193 -10.50 0.13 21.41
CA ARG A 193 -9.97 1.46 21.75
C ARG A 193 -9.04 1.34 22.96
N TYR A 194 -7.74 1.60 22.77
CA TYR A 194 -6.75 1.63 23.84
C TYR A 194 -6.45 3.08 24.24
N GLU A 195 -6.33 3.34 25.56
CA GLU A 195 -5.69 4.55 26.08
C GLU A 195 -4.27 4.19 26.53
N GLN A 196 -3.26 4.75 25.87
CA GLN A 196 -1.88 4.60 26.30
C GLN A 196 -1.44 5.81 27.12
N ARG A 197 -0.97 5.56 28.36
CA ARG A 197 -0.37 6.60 29.21
C ARG A 197 1.07 6.22 29.50
N THR A 198 2.01 7.10 29.19
CA THR A 198 3.42 6.93 29.56
C THR A 198 3.65 7.56 30.94
N LEU A 199 3.95 6.74 31.94
CA LEU A 199 4.43 7.21 33.25
C LEU A 199 5.95 7.31 33.16
N ARG A 200 6.49 8.51 33.32
CA ARG A 200 7.93 8.71 33.54
C ARG A 200 8.16 8.68 35.05
N LEU A 201 8.90 7.69 35.53
CA LEU A 201 9.41 7.58 36.88
C LEU A 201 10.74 8.34 37.00
#